data_d7c76cc5fe3c3974522e6168213f17ca
#
_entry.id   d7c76cc5fe3c3974522e6168213f17ca
#
_cell.length_a   1.000
_cell.length_b   1.000
_cell.length_c   1.000
_cell.angle_alpha   90.00
_cell.angle_beta   90.00
_cell.angle_gamma   90.00
#
_symmetry.space_group_name_H-M   'P 1'
#
loop_
_entity.id
_entity.type
_entity.pdbx_description
1 polymer ?
#
loop_
_entity_poly.entity_id
_entity_poly.type
_entity_poly.pdbx_seq_one_letter_code
_entity_poly.pdbx_strand_id
1 'polypeptide(L)'
;MIALDTNYLINALVAGAPQAAALIAWYRNGEMLAAPSVVWYEFLCGPVSAREIELVRAFLRGGILSYGELEAAEAARLFNAIGRSRRLRVDAMIAACALVSGAALATNNQNDFQAFVPHGLMLLLPS
;
A
#
# COMPACT_ATOMS: atom_id res chain seq x y z
N MET A 1 -11.39 3.43 -2.24
CA MET A 1 -10.48 2.81 -1.26
C MET A 1 -9.04 3.23 -1.55
N ILE A 2 -8.26 3.40 -0.50
CA ILE A 2 -6.85 3.75 -0.58
C ILE A 2 -6.04 2.60 0.01
N ALA A 3 -5.18 2.00 -0.81
CA ALA A 3 -4.20 1.00 -0.35
C ALA A 3 -2.94 1.74 0.09
N LEU A 4 -2.38 1.35 1.23
CA LEU A 4 -1.24 2.02 1.86
C LEU A 4 0.02 1.20 1.66
N ASP A 5 1.11 1.85 1.25
CA ASP A 5 2.43 1.25 1.22
C ASP A 5 3.03 1.23 2.64
N THR A 6 4.12 0.50 2.80
CA THR A 6 4.74 0.21 4.12
C THR A 6 5.07 1.47 4.92
N ASN A 7 5.61 2.49 4.26
CA ASN A 7 5.98 3.74 4.95
C ASN A 7 4.81 4.45 5.62
N TYR A 8 3.61 4.31 5.05
CA TYR A 8 2.41 4.87 5.67
C TYR A 8 2.06 4.14 6.97
N LEU A 9 2.24 2.81 7.01
CA LEU A 9 2.01 2.05 8.24
C LEU A 9 3.07 2.35 9.29
N ILE A 10 4.34 2.39 8.90
CA ILE A 10 5.45 2.66 9.81
C ILE A 10 5.30 4.04 10.45
N ASN A 11 4.91 5.04 9.67
CA ASN A 11 4.81 6.42 10.13
C ASN A 11 3.43 6.81 10.64
N ALA A 12 2.47 5.89 10.63
CA ALA A 12 1.08 6.17 11.03
C ALA A 12 0.96 6.75 12.44
N LEU A 13 1.82 6.30 13.36
CA LEU A 13 1.79 6.69 14.77
C LEU A 13 2.94 7.65 15.14
N VAL A 14 3.70 8.12 14.15
CA VAL A 14 4.81 9.05 14.39
C VAL A 14 4.28 10.48 14.38
N ALA A 15 4.35 11.13 15.53
CA ALA A 15 3.89 12.52 15.68
C ALA A 15 4.67 13.44 14.72
N GLY A 16 3.94 14.25 13.96
CA GLY A 16 4.53 15.18 13.00
C GLY A 16 4.89 14.59 11.64
N ALA A 17 4.77 13.27 11.46
CA ALA A 17 5.01 12.65 10.16
C ALA A 17 3.91 13.05 9.16
N PRO A 18 4.27 13.41 7.91
CA PRO A 18 3.26 13.76 6.90
C PRO A 18 2.30 12.59 6.63
N GLN A 19 2.78 11.35 6.72
CA GLN A 19 1.95 10.16 6.53
C GLN A 19 0.87 10.05 7.61
N ALA A 20 1.23 10.34 8.87
CA ALA A 20 0.27 10.32 9.98
C ALA A 20 -0.84 11.34 9.75
N ALA A 21 -0.49 12.56 9.34
CA ALA A 21 -1.44 13.61 9.04
C ALA A 21 -2.38 13.22 7.89
N ALA A 22 -1.83 12.64 6.83
CA ALA A 22 -2.61 12.18 5.67
C ALA A 22 -3.60 11.10 6.07
N LEU A 23 -3.17 10.10 6.85
CA LEU A 23 -4.02 9.01 7.32
C LEU A 23 -5.20 9.53 8.15
N ILE A 24 -4.92 10.46 9.07
CA ILE A 24 -5.96 11.05 9.91
C ILE A 24 -6.99 11.79 9.02
N ALA A 25 -6.52 12.57 8.06
CA ALA A 25 -7.40 13.31 7.16
C ALA A 25 -8.29 12.37 6.35
N TRP A 26 -7.71 11.34 5.74
CA TRP A 26 -8.47 10.35 4.98
C TRP A 26 -9.47 9.60 5.86
N TYR A 27 -9.04 9.18 7.03
CA TYR A 27 -9.89 8.47 7.98
C TYR A 27 -11.11 9.32 8.37
N ARG A 28 -10.88 10.60 8.68
CA ARG A 28 -11.96 11.54 9.05
C ARG A 28 -12.90 11.82 7.89
N ASN A 29 -12.41 11.78 6.66
CA ASN A 29 -13.22 11.97 5.47
C ASN A 29 -13.99 10.71 5.06
N GLY A 30 -13.90 9.64 5.83
CA GLY A 30 -14.62 8.40 5.54
C GLY A 30 -13.98 7.51 4.49
N GLU A 31 -12.73 7.78 4.11
CA GLU A 31 -12.02 6.94 3.16
C GLU A 31 -11.76 5.55 3.74
N MET A 32 -11.92 4.53 2.90
CA MET A 32 -11.61 3.16 3.28
C MET A 32 -10.13 2.92 3.05
N LEU A 33 -9.38 2.82 4.16
CA LEU A 33 -7.94 2.55 4.13
C LEU A 33 -7.71 1.06 4.26
N ALA A 34 -6.79 0.53 3.48
CA ALA A 34 -6.45 -0.88 3.47
C ALA A 34 -4.95 -1.06 3.30
N ALA A 35 -4.42 -2.21 3.65
CA ALA A 35 -3.03 -2.55 3.41
C ALA A 35 -2.94 -3.88 2.67
N PRO A 36 -2.19 -3.95 1.56
CA PRO A 36 -1.87 -5.23 0.97
C PRO A 36 -1.19 -6.16 1.99
N SER A 37 -1.47 -7.46 1.94
CA SER A 37 -0.87 -8.40 2.89
C SER A 37 0.66 -8.40 2.84
N VAL A 38 1.24 -8.13 1.67
CA VAL A 38 2.69 -7.97 1.51
C VAL A 38 3.20 -6.78 2.33
N VAL A 39 2.49 -5.66 2.30
CA VAL A 39 2.81 -4.47 3.10
C VAL A 39 2.64 -4.77 4.58
N TRP A 40 1.57 -5.44 4.94
CA TRP A 40 1.31 -5.83 6.33
C TRP A 40 2.44 -6.70 6.87
N TYR A 41 2.90 -7.66 6.07
CA TYR A 41 4.06 -8.50 6.41
C TYR A 41 5.30 -7.65 6.66
N GLU A 42 5.62 -6.72 5.76
CA GLU A 42 6.77 -5.85 5.92
C GLU A 42 6.70 -5.00 7.19
N PHE A 43 5.50 -4.49 7.50
CA PHE A 43 5.25 -3.73 8.72
C PHE A 43 5.49 -4.59 9.97
N LEU A 44 4.98 -5.83 9.98
CA LEU A 44 5.14 -6.75 11.11
C LEU A 44 6.59 -7.20 11.31
N CYS A 45 7.41 -7.14 10.27
CA CYS A 45 8.84 -7.48 10.37
C CYS A 45 9.65 -6.41 11.11
N GLY A 46 9.11 -5.22 11.28
CA GLY A 46 9.78 -4.12 11.96
C GLY A 46 9.66 -4.22 13.48
N PRO A 47 10.33 -3.31 14.21
CA PRO A 47 10.28 -3.29 15.67
C PRO A 47 8.98 -2.65 16.16
N VAL A 48 7.85 -3.32 15.97
CA VAL A 48 6.53 -2.82 16.36
C VAL A 48 5.98 -3.62 17.54
N SER A 49 5.33 -2.90 18.48
CA SER A 49 4.70 -3.52 19.63
C SER A 49 3.30 -4.03 19.26
N ALA A 50 2.76 -4.94 20.10
CA ALA A 50 1.39 -5.43 19.93
C ALA A 50 0.37 -4.28 19.94
N ARG A 51 0.58 -3.28 20.79
CA ARG A 51 -0.31 -2.12 20.86
C ARG A 51 -0.26 -1.28 19.59
N GLU A 52 0.93 -1.05 19.06
CA GLU A 52 1.10 -0.30 17.81
C GLU A 52 0.42 -1.03 16.64
N ILE A 53 0.54 -2.35 16.60
CA ILE A 53 -0.14 -3.17 15.59
C ILE A 53 -1.65 -2.99 15.67
N GLU A 54 -2.23 -3.04 16.88
CA GLU A 54 -3.66 -2.83 17.09
C GLU A 54 -4.11 -1.43 16.66
N LEU A 55 -3.33 -0.41 16.99
CA LEU A 55 -3.66 0.97 16.63
C LEU A 55 -3.63 1.18 15.12
N VAL A 56 -2.62 0.66 14.45
CA VAL A 56 -2.52 0.76 12.98
C VAL A 56 -3.67 -0.02 12.34
N ARG A 57 -3.95 -1.23 12.81
CA ARG A 57 -5.06 -2.03 12.29
C ARG A 57 -6.40 -1.28 12.42
N ALA A 58 -6.59 -0.49 13.47
CA ALA A 58 -7.81 0.28 13.67
C ALA A 58 -8.05 1.34 12.59
N PHE A 59 -7.00 1.86 11.96
CA PHE A 59 -7.14 2.76 10.83
C PHE A 59 -7.56 2.04 9.54
N LEU A 60 -7.32 0.74 9.46
CA LEU A 60 -7.52 -0.04 8.23
C LEU A 60 -8.94 -0.58 8.17
N ARG A 61 -9.92 0.32 7.96
CA ARG A 61 -11.33 -0.08 7.83
C ARG A 61 -11.58 -0.96 6.61
N GLY A 62 -10.77 -0.83 5.57
CA GLY A 62 -10.78 -1.70 4.40
C GLY A 62 -10.06 -3.03 4.61
N GLY A 63 -9.38 -3.19 5.76
CA GLY A 63 -8.72 -4.44 6.14
C GLY A 63 -7.39 -4.69 5.48
N ILE A 64 -6.95 -5.93 5.59
CA ILE A 64 -5.73 -6.43 4.97
C ILE A 64 -6.13 -7.13 3.67
N LEU A 65 -5.58 -6.66 2.55
CA LEU A 65 -5.91 -7.18 1.23
C LEU A 65 -5.09 -8.43 0.94
N SER A 66 -5.76 -9.54 0.72
CA SER A 66 -5.10 -10.82 0.45
C SER A 66 -4.31 -10.80 -0.86
N TYR A 67 -3.20 -11.52 -0.87
CA TYR A 67 -2.44 -11.78 -2.09
C TYR A 67 -2.71 -13.23 -2.50
N GLY A 68 -3.72 -13.42 -3.33
CA GLY A 68 -4.15 -14.73 -3.80
C GLY A 68 -3.87 -14.92 -5.28
N GLU A 69 -4.60 -15.84 -5.89
CA GLU A 69 -4.40 -16.22 -7.30
C GLU A 69 -4.60 -15.04 -8.26
N LEU A 70 -5.64 -14.25 -8.05
CA LEU A 70 -5.92 -13.08 -8.92
C LEU A 70 -4.81 -12.04 -8.82
N GLU A 71 -4.36 -11.75 -7.61
CA GLU A 71 -3.29 -10.79 -7.36
C GLU A 71 -1.97 -11.29 -7.94
N ALA A 72 -1.69 -12.58 -7.81
CA ALA A 72 -0.48 -13.18 -8.39
C ALA A 72 -0.46 -13.06 -9.91
N ALA A 73 -1.59 -13.32 -10.57
CA ALA A 73 -1.70 -13.17 -12.02
C ALA A 73 -1.51 -11.73 -12.45
N GLU A 74 -2.12 -10.80 -11.72
CA GLU A 74 -1.99 -9.36 -12.00
C GLU A 74 -0.56 -8.87 -11.78
N ALA A 75 0.09 -9.32 -10.69
CA ALA A 75 1.48 -8.98 -10.41
C ALA A 75 2.41 -9.46 -11.53
N ALA A 76 2.18 -10.68 -12.03
CA ALA A 76 2.96 -11.22 -13.14
C ALA A 76 2.77 -10.40 -14.41
N ARG A 77 1.52 -9.99 -14.70
CA ARG A 77 1.23 -9.12 -15.85
C ARG A 77 2.00 -7.82 -15.76
N LEU A 78 1.96 -7.18 -14.60
CA LEU A 78 2.65 -5.91 -14.36
C LEU A 78 4.16 -6.07 -14.48
N PHE A 79 4.71 -7.09 -13.83
CA PHE A 79 6.15 -7.37 -13.85
C PHE A 79 6.67 -7.57 -15.28
N ASN A 80 5.96 -8.34 -16.08
CA ASN A 80 6.32 -8.57 -17.47
C ASN A 80 6.19 -7.30 -18.32
N ALA A 81 5.15 -6.50 -18.07
CA ALA A 81 4.90 -5.27 -18.81
C ALA A 81 5.98 -4.21 -18.61
N ILE A 82 6.59 -4.17 -17.44
CA ILE A 82 7.65 -3.18 -17.13
C ILE A 82 9.06 -3.69 -17.47
N GLY A 83 9.19 -4.80 -18.18
CA GLY A 83 10.48 -5.34 -18.61
C GLY A 83 11.15 -6.27 -17.61
N ARG A 84 10.40 -6.83 -16.66
CA ARG A 84 10.88 -7.85 -15.72
C ARG A 84 11.99 -7.32 -14.79
N SER A 85 11.86 -6.08 -14.34
CA SER A 85 12.79 -5.48 -13.39
C SER A 85 12.68 -6.15 -12.02
N ARG A 86 13.71 -6.90 -11.63
CA ARG A 86 13.72 -7.62 -10.34
C ARG A 86 13.61 -6.69 -9.15
N ARG A 87 14.15 -5.49 -9.25
CA ARG A 87 14.07 -4.46 -8.21
C ARG A 87 12.62 -4.11 -7.89
N LEU A 88 11.73 -4.20 -8.87
CA LEU A 88 10.32 -3.82 -8.72
C LEU A 88 9.40 -5.03 -8.52
N ARG A 89 9.95 -6.21 -8.22
CA ARG A 89 9.15 -7.44 -8.08
C ARG A 89 8.12 -7.33 -6.95
N VAL A 90 8.55 -6.90 -5.78
CA VAL A 90 7.64 -6.73 -4.63
C VAL A 90 6.68 -5.58 -4.87
N ASP A 91 7.15 -4.49 -5.47
CA ASP A 91 6.29 -3.36 -5.83
C ASP A 91 5.18 -3.79 -6.79
N ALA A 92 5.48 -4.70 -7.73
CA ALA A 92 4.46 -5.27 -8.61
C ALA A 92 3.38 -6.02 -7.83
N MET A 93 3.76 -6.74 -6.78
CA MET A 93 2.80 -7.44 -5.91
C MET A 93 1.90 -6.45 -5.17
N ILE A 94 2.47 -5.38 -4.66
CA ILE A 94 1.72 -4.33 -3.96
C ILE A 94 0.77 -3.61 -4.93
N ALA A 95 1.27 -3.23 -6.09
CA ALA A 95 0.47 -2.59 -7.13
C ALA A 95 -0.70 -3.49 -7.58
N ALA A 96 -0.44 -4.80 -7.71
CA ALA A 96 -1.46 -5.77 -8.10
C ALA A 96 -2.59 -5.84 -7.07
N CYS A 97 -2.28 -5.82 -5.77
CA CYS A 97 -3.30 -5.80 -4.73
C CYS A 97 -4.19 -4.56 -4.85
N ALA A 98 -3.59 -3.39 -5.10
CA ALA A 98 -4.34 -2.16 -5.29
C ALA A 98 -5.25 -2.26 -6.52
N LEU A 99 -4.72 -2.74 -7.64
CA LEU A 99 -5.48 -2.87 -8.89
C LEU A 99 -6.67 -3.81 -8.75
N VAL A 100 -6.44 -5.01 -8.22
CA VAL A 100 -7.51 -6.02 -8.07
C VAL A 100 -8.60 -5.51 -7.13
N SER A 101 -8.23 -4.74 -6.12
CA SER A 101 -9.18 -4.19 -5.15
C SER A 101 -9.86 -2.90 -5.62
N GLY A 102 -9.47 -2.36 -6.77
CA GLY A 102 -9.98 -1.08 -7.25
C GLY A 102 -9.54 0.10 -6.41
N ALA A 103 -8.40 0.00 -5.73
CA ALA A 103 -7.91 1.03 -4.82
C ALA A 103 -6.83 1.89 -5.49
N ALA A 104 -6.76 3.16 -5.08
CA ALA A 104 -5.58 3.98 -5.35
C ALA A 104 -4.47 3.61 -4.36
N LEU A 105 -3.22 3.75 -4.76
CA LEU A 105 -2.08 3.47 -3.89
C LEU A 105 -1.47 4.75 -3.35
N ALA A 106 -1.30 4.82 -2.03
CA ALA A 106 -0.56 5.88 -1.36
C ALA A 106 0.84 5.35 -1.01
N THR A 107 1.87 6.00 -1.51
CA THR A 107 3.25 5.59 -1.30
C THR A 107 4.19 6.80 -1.30
N ASN A 108 5.26 6.71 -0.53
CA ASN A 108 6.36 7.66 -0.62
C ASN A 108 7.32 7.33 -1.77
N ASN A 109 7.23 6.13 -2.31
CA ASN A 109 8.12 5.65 -3.37
C ASN A 109 7.49 5.89 -4.75
N GLN A 110 7.14 7.14 -5.03
CA GLN A 110 6.45 7.54 -6.26
C GLN A 110 7.22 7.13 -7.51
N ASN A 111 8.54 7.30 -7.50
CA ASN A 111 9.37 7.03 -8.69
C ASN A 111 9.28 5.57 -9.14
N ASP A 112 9.33 4.62 -8.20
CA ASP A 112 9.27 3.21 -8.54
C ASP A 112 7.87 2.78 -8.99
N PHE A 113 6.84 3.25 -8.29
CA PHE A 113 5.46 2.87 -8.63
C PHE A 113 4.95 3.55 -9.90
N GLN A 114 5.59 4.63 -10.34
CA GLN A 114 5.25 5.32 -11.59
C GLN A 114 5.30 4.39 -12.79
N ALA A 115 6.16 3.37 -12.76
CA ALA A 115 6.27 2.38 -13.82
C ALA A 115 4.96 1.62 -14.09
N PHE A 116 4.10 1.49 -13.07
CA PHE A 116 2.85 0.73 -13.17
C PHE A 116 1.65 1.60 -13.58
N VAL A 117 1.80 2.92 -13.56
CA VAL A 117 0.70 3.84 -13.91
C VAL A 117 0.20 3.63 -15.34
N PRO A 118 1.07 3.47 -16.38
CA PRO A 118 0.59 3.18 -17.72
C PRO A 118 -0.15 1.86 -17.84
N HIS A 119 -0.03 0.98 -16.84
CA HIS A 119 -0.63 -0.35 -16.84
C HIS A 119 -1.85 -0.45 -15.91
N GLY A 120 -2.34 0.69 -15.42
CA GLY A 120 -3.61 0.78 -14.73
C GLY A 120 -3.56 1.20 -13.28
N LEU A 121 -2.38 1.30 -12.66
CA LEU A 121 -2.27 1.70 -11.27
C LEU A 121 -2.71 3.16 -11.10
N MET A 122 -3.62 3.39 -10.15
CA MET A 122 -3.95 4.74 -9.70
C MET A 122 -3.05 5.09 -8.54
N LEU A 123 -2.20 6.08 -8.76
CA LEU A 123 -1.24 6.53 -7.76
C LEU A 123 -1.74 7.83 -7.14
N LEU A 124 -1.89 7.86 -5.81
CA LEU A 124 -2.23 9.10 -5.12
C LEU A 124 -1.01 10.01 -5.13
N LEU A 125 -1.21 11.21 -5.66
CA LEU A 125 -0.16 12.20 -5.64
C LEU A 125 -0.09 12.84 -4.25
N PRO A 126 1.11 13.20 -3.77
CA PRO A 126 1.22 13.94 -2.51
C PRO A 126 0.52 15.29 -2.68
N SER A 127 -0.21 15.64 -1.64
CA SER A 127 -0.93 16.92 -1.60
C SER A 127 0.04 18.08 -1.30
#